data_3b37f8ab231b5faceb8ad134297c3b79
#
_entry.id   3b37f8ab231b5faceb8ad134297c3b79
#
_cell.length_a   1.000
_cell.length_b   1.000
_cell.length_c   1.000
_cell.angle_alpha   90.00
_cell.angle_beta   90.00
_cell.angle_gamma   90.00
#
_symmetry.space_group_name_H-M   'P 1'
#
loop_
_entity.id
_entity.type
_entity.pdbx_description
1 polymer ?
#
loop_
_entity_poly.entity_id
_entity_poly.type
_entity_poly.pdbx_seq_one_letter_code
_entity_poly.pdbx_strand_id
1 'polypeptide(L)'
;VTAEKKADKEKAETEAKAEETQYGGVTGKGVLVAVIDSGIYIGNNEFLDDSGKTRIKTLWDQTTGITYSDKEINSILEDYRNGAVKTLPARDVTGHGNEVAVIACGRSGVASDADIIIVKLGNSGGNAYIRTTQIMKGVDYCIRKAIEYSQPVAVNISYGGTYGNHEGSSIFEMFIDDCCSTYRCSICIGVGNEGEGRTHYSGQLVSGNVLDEELAIGDYEPQISIQIWKRAMDNARIELIAPTGERLVISERNAGVVHHNIKNMRIVSKAYGPGPFYMGEEIYAAIVATSGYITSGIWDIRFTAANVLDGFFNMWLPPVSTLSSATGFLRPSPEYTFTI
;
A
#
# COMPACT_ATOMS: atom_id res chain seq x y z
N VAL A 1 30.75 -24.88 -32.51
CA VAL A 1 29.30 -25.08 -32.23
C VAL A 1 29.09 -26.06 -31.06
N THR A 2 29.92 -27.10 -30.93
CA THR A 2 29.79 -28.09 -29.83
C THR A 2 30.45 -27.66 -28.53
N ALA A 3 31.52 -26.87 -28.57
CA ALA A 3 32.21 -26.39 -27.37
C ALA A 3 31.46 -25.22 -26.68
N GLU A 4 30.92 -24.30 -27.49
CA GLU A 4 30.10 -23.19 -26.98
C GLU A 4 28.81 -23.68 -26.31
N LYS A 5 28.08 -24.61 -26.97
CA LYS A 5 26.88 -25.21 -26.36
C LYS A 5 27.15 -25.98 -25.06
N LYS A 6 28.37 -26.53 -24.90
CA LYS A 6 28.76 -27.21 -23.67
C LYS A 6 29.11 -26.21 -22.56
N ALA A 7 29.77 -25.08 -22.92
CA ALA A 7 30.07 -24.00 -21.98
C ALA A 7 28.79 -23.28 -21.50
N ASP A 8 27.84 -23.02 -22.40
CA ASP A 8 26.53 -22.43 -22.05
C ASP A 8 25.70 -23.34 -21.14
N LYS A 9 25.78 -24.66 -21.37
CA LYS A 9 25.10 -25.64 -20.51
C LYS A 9 25.75 -25.74 -19.12
N GLU A 10 27.09 -25.78 -19.05
CA GLU A 10 27.83 -25.78 -17.77
C GLU A 10 27.63 -24.48 -16.99
N LYS A 11 27.52 -23.34 -17.67
CA LYS A 11 27.22 -22.05 -17.07
C LYS A 11 25.79 -22.02 -16.52
N ALA A 12 24.80 -22.47 -17.27
CA ALA A 12 23.41 -22.59 -16.82
C ALA A 12 23.23 -23.57 -15.65
N GLU A 13 23.95 -24.72 -15.65
CA GLU A 13 23.96 -25.68 -14.55
C GLU A 13 24.67 -25.12 -13.29
N THR A 14 25.66 -24.26 -13.47
CA THR A 14 26.36 -23.59 -12.37
C THR A 14 25.54 -22.45 -11.78
N GLU A 15 24.84 -21.68 -12.61
CA GLU A 15 23.89 -20.65 -12.20
C GLU A 15 22.70 -21.28 -11.48
N ALA A 16 22.10 -22.35 -12.00
CA ALA A 16 21.03 -23.09 -11.34
C ALA A 16 21.44 -23.69 -9.99
N LYS A 17 22.70 -24.22 -9.86
CA LYS A 17 23.23 -24.70 -8.59
C LYS A 17 23.54 -23.56 -7.60
N ALA A 18 23.91 -22.38 -8.09
CA ALA A 18 24.12 -21.20 -7.25
C ALA A 18 22.78 -20.67 -6.71
N GLU A 19 21.72 -20.68 -7.50
CA GLU A 19 20.37 -20.36 -7.05
C GLU A 19 19.81 -21.38 -6.06
N GLU A 20 20.03 -22.69 -6.29
CA GLU A 20 19.65 -23.77 -5.37
C GLU A 20 20.34 -23.64 -3.99
N THR A 21 21.53 -23.09 -3.93
CA THR A 21 22.25 -22.81 -2.67
C THR A 21 21.80 -21.52 -1.97
N GLN A 22 21.26 -20.56 -2.69
CA GLN A 22 20.87 -19.26 -2.13
C GLN A 22 19.68 -19.37 -1.15
N TYR A 23 18.76 -20.30 -1.38
CA TYR A 23 17.58 -20.52 -0.53
C TYR A 23 17.57 -21.90 0.13
N GLY A 24 18.72 -22.57 0.26
CA GLY A 24 18.82 -23.88 0.90
C GLY A 24 18.07 -25.00 0.16
N GLY A 25 17.83 -24.86 -1.14
CA GLY A 25 17.10 -25.84 -1.93
C GLY A 25 15.58 -25.88 -1.69
N VAL A 26 15.03 -24.87 -1.00
CA VAL A 26 13.59 -24.78 -0.73
C VAL A 26 12.90 -24.06 -1.89
N THR A 27 11.99 -24.77 -2.60
CA THR A 27 11.31 -24.27 -3.80
C THR A 27 9.85 -23.88 -3.58
N GLY A 28 9.36 -23.92 -2.34
CA GLY A 28 7.95 -23.66 -2.01
C GLY A 28 7.00 -24.82 -2.34
N LYS A 29 7.50 -26.02 -2.71
CA LYS A 29 6.66 -27.18 -2.99
C LYS A 29 5.78 -27.55 -1.81
N GLY A 30 4.47 -27.66 -2.04
CA GLY A 30 3.48 -27.99 -1.01
C GLY A 30 3.02 -26.78 -0.18
N VAL A 31 3.42 -25.58 -0.58
CA VAL A 31 2.98 -24.30 -0.01
C VAL A 31 2.22 -23.50 -1.06
N LEU A 32 1.23 -22.74 -0.63
CA LEU A 32 0.55 -21.74 -1.45
C LEU A 32 1.27 -20.39 -1.31
N VAL A 33 1.57 -19.75 -2.44
CA VAL A 33 1.93 -18.34 -2.47
C VAL A 33 0.74 -17.56 -3.01
N ALA A 34 0.21 -16.65 -2.21
CA ALA A 34 -0.89 -15.80 -2.59
C ALA A 34 -0.38 -14.38 -2.88
N VAL A 35 -0.80 -13.81 -4.01
CA VAL A 35 -0.48 -12.43 -4.40
C VAL A 35 -1.77 -11.63 -4.48
N ILE A 36 -1.86 -10.59 -3.64
CA ILE A 36 -2.99 -9.65 -3.59
C ILE A 36 -2.49 -8.33 -4.18
N ASP A 37 -2.83 -8.05 -5.46
CA ASP A 37 -2.24 -6.94 -6.21
C ASP A 37 -3.15 -6.46 -7.37
N SER A 38 -2.60 -5.67 -8.30
CA SER A 38 -3.29 -5.03 -9.44
C SER A 38 -3.82 -6.01 -10.50
N GLY A 39 -3.41 -7.27 -10.46
CA GLY A 39 -3.82 -8.30 -11.43
C GLY A 39 -2.67 -9.20 -11.85
N ILE A 40 -2.90 -9.96 -12.92
CA ILE A 40 -1.92 -10.91 -13.44
C ILE A 40 -2.11 -11.13 -14.96
N TYR A 41 -1.05 -11.53 -15.64
CA TYR A 41 -1.10 -12.11 -16.97
C TYR A 41 -1.01 -13.63 -16.86
N ILE A 42 -2.17 -14.32 -16.77
CA ILE A 42 -2.25 -15.77 -16.57
C ILE A 42 -1.60 -16.58 -17.69
N GLY A 43 -1.37 -15.97 -18.87
CA GLY A 43 -0.68 -16.59 -20.00
C GLY A 43 0.84 -16.53 -19.93
N ASN A 44 1.41 -15.94 -18.86
CA ASN A 44 2.86 -15.88 -18.68
C ASN A 44 3.39 -17.29 -18.35
N ASN A 45 4.44 -17.71 -19.08
CA ASN A 45 5.09 -19.01 -18.89
C ASN A 45 5.66 -19.22 -17.47
N GLU A 46 5.95 -18.13 -16.77
CA GLU A 46 6.39 -18.16 -15.37
C GLU A 46 5.39 -18.82 -14.42
N PHE A 47 4.11 -18.87 -14.78
CA PHE A 47 3.04 -19.46 -13.97
C PHE A 47 2.54 -20.81 -14.47
N LEU A 48 3.24 -21.38 -15.47
CA LEU A 48 2.90 -22.69 -16.02
C LEU A 48 3.86 -23.75 -15.50
N ASP A 49 3.36 -24.98 -15.37
CA ASP A 49 4.17 -26.18 -15.12
C ASP A 49 4.85 -26.67 -16.42
N ASP A 50 5.64 -27.73 -16.33
CA ASP A 50 6.34 -28.34 -17.46
C ASP A 50 5.40 -28.94 -18.53
N SER A 51 4.14 -29.20 -18.16
CA SER A 51 3.10 -29.66 -19.11
C SER A 51 2.36 -28.50 -19.78
N GLY A 52 2.70 -27.24 -19.46
CA GLY A 52 2.06 -26.03 -19.96
C GLY A 52 0.71 -25.72 -19.31
N LYS A 53 0.40 -26.36 -18.18
CA LYS A 53 -0.78 -26.07 -17.35
C LYS A 53 -0.46 -25.04 -16.30
N THR A 54 -1.49 -24.28 -15.87
CA THR A 54 -1.31 -23.28 -14.85
C THR A 54 -1.00 -23.87 -13.48
N ARG A 55 -0.07 -23.22 -12.73
CA ARG A 55 0.15 -23.45 -11.29
C ARG A 55 -0.79 -22.60 -10.42
N ILE A 56 -1.58 -21.68 -11.03
CA ILE A 56 -2.58 -20.89 -10.33
C ILE A 56 -3.77 -21.79 -9.99
N LYS A 57 -3.91 -22.13 -8.71
CA LYS A 57 -5.01 -22.97 -8.20
C LYS A 57 -6.34 -22.24 -8.23
N THR A 58 -6.31 -20.95 -7.95
CA THR A 58 -7.49 -20.10 -7.98
C THR A 58 -7.12 -18.64 -8.17
N LEU A 59 -7.99 -17.92 -8.86
CA LEU A 59 -7.86 -16.50 -9.11
C LEU A 59 -9.20 -15.83 -8.81
N TRP A 60 -9.19 -14.80 -7.97
CA TRP A 60 -10.35 -13.94 -7.72
C TRP A 60 -10.13 -12.55 -8.27
N ASP A 61 -10.95 -12.14 -9.21
CA ASP A 61 -10.99 -10.77 -9.72
C ASP A 61 -12.07 -9.97 -8.98
N GLN A 62 -11.67 -9.12 -8.06
CA GLN A 62 -12.60 -8.27 -7.29
C GLN A 62 -13.29 -7.21 -8.16
N THR A 63 -12.73 -6.84 -9.33
CA THR A 63 -13.33 -5.85 -10.21
C THR A 63 -14.60 -6.39 -10.88
N THR A 64 -14.62 -7.69 -11.18
CA THR A 64 -15.75 -8.38 -11.79
C THR A 64 -16.56 -9.21 -10.78
N GLY A 65 -15.95 -9.51 -9.61
CA GLY A 65 -16.49 -10.42 -8.62
C GLY A 65 -16.35 -11.90 -8.99
N ILE A 66 -15.68 -12.23 -10.11
CA ILE A 66 -15.57 -13.60 -10.63
C ILE A 66 -14.36 -14.31 -10.01
N THR A 67 -14.55 -15.58 -9.68
CA THR A 67 -13.48 -16.49 -9.26
C THR A 67 -13.27 -17.55 -10.32
N TYR A 68 -12.02 -17.88 -10.60
CA TYR A 68 -11.61 -18.89 -11.57
C TYR A 68 -10.82 -20.00 -10.86
N SER A 69 -11.15 -21.25 -11.13
CA SER A 69 -10.38 -22.43 -10.74
C SER A 69 -9.23 -22.69 -11.72
N ASP A 70 -8.28 -23.54 -11.34
CA ASP A 70 -7.21 -24.01 -12.22
C ASP A 70 -7.73 -24.63 -13.53
N LYS A 71 -8.86 -25.37 -13.46
CA LYS A 71 -9.50 -25.99 -14.64
C LYS A 71 -10.04 -24.95 -15.60
N GLU A 72 -10.74 -23.93 -15.07
CA GLU A 72 -11.27 -22.83 -15.88
C GLU A 72 -10.14 -21.99 -16.48
N ILE A 73 -9.07 -21.72 -15.72
CA ILE A 73 -7.89 -21.01 -16.23
C ILE A 73 -7.24 -21.81 -17.37
N ASN A 74 -7.05 -23.12 -17.22
CA ASN A 74 -6.49 -23.95 -18.28
C ASN A 74 -7.36 -23.95 -19.54
N SER A 75 -8.69 -24.03 -19.40
CA SER A 75 -9.62 -23.93 -20.54
C SER A 75 -9.51 -22.59 -21.26
N ILE A 76 -9.47 -21.48 -20.49
CA ILE A 76 -9.31 -20.13 -21.04
C ILE A 76 -7.96 -19.99 -21.77
N LEU A 77 -6.89 -20.56 -21.23
CA LEU A 77 -5.57 -20.54 -21.86
C LEU A 77 -5.55 -21.33 -23.18
N GLU A 78 -6.26 -22.45 -23.26
CA GLU A 78 -6.43 -23.22 -24.49
C GLU A 78 -7.20 -22.41 -25.55
N ASP A 79 -8.33 -21.84 -25.18
CA ASP A 79 -9.14 -20.99 -26.04
C ASP A 79 -8.37 -19.75 -26.52
N TYR A 80 -7.53 -19.18 -25.66
CA TYR A 80 -6.66 -18.05 -26.02
C TYR A 80 -5.59 -18.44 -27.03
N ARG A 81 -4.92 -19.59 -26.83
CA ARG A 81 -3.91 -20.13 -27.76
C ARG A 81 -4.51 -20.46 -29.13
N ASN A 82 -5.76 -20.92 -29.15
CA ASN A 82 -6.50 -21.25 -30.36
C ASN A 82 -7.16 -20.03 -31.03
N GLY A 83 -7.05 -18.84 -30.44
CA GLY A 83 -7.62 -17.60 -30.94
C GLY A 83 -9.12 -17.45 -30.75
N ALA A 84 -9.78 -18.35 -30.01
CA ALA A 84 -11.19 -18.30 -29.68
C ALA A 84 -11.52 -17.16 -28.70
N VAL A 85 -10.57 -16.86 -27.78
CA VAL A 85 -10.66 -15.75 -26.83
C VAL A 85 -9.53 -14.78 -27.11
N LYS A 86 -9.81 -13.46 -27.12
CA LYS A 86 -8.82 -12.41 -27.40
C LYS A 86 -8.26 -11.74 -26.16
N THR A 87 -8.92 -11.87 -25.02
CA THR A 87 -8.54 -11.22 -23.76
C THR A 87 -8.57 -12.22 -22.62
N LEU A 88 -7.56 -12.14 -21.76
CA LEU A 88 -7.49 -12.97 -20.55
C LEU A 88 -8.12 -12.23 -19.35
N PRO A 89 -8.72 -12.97 -18.37
CA PRO A 89 -9.30 -12.37 -17.18
C PRO A 89 -8.23 -11.78 -16.25
N ALA A 90 -8.68 -10.97 -15.29
CA ALA A 90 -7.86 -10.37 -14.23
C ALA A 90 -6.61 -9.62 -14.74
N ARG A 91 -6.69 -9.09 -15.97
CA ARG A 91 -5.56 -8.42 -16.62
C ARG A 91 -4.97 -7.35 -15.70
N ASP A 92 -3.66 -7.45 -15.49
CA ASP A 92 -2.88 -6.41 -14.86
C ASP A 92 -2.65 -5.25 -15.83
N VAL A 93 -3.19 -4.08 -15.51
CA VAL A 93 -3.08 -2.89 -16.34
C VAL A 93 -1.79 -2.13 -16.05
N THR A 94 -1.29 -2.22 -14.83
CA THR A 94 -0.08 -1.53 -14.37
C THR A 94 1.19 -2.36 -14.64
N GLY A 95 1.08 -3.67 -14.68
CA GLY A 95 2.19 -4.62 -14.74
C GLY A 95 2.74 -5.02 -13.37
N HIS A 96 2.45 -4.25 -12.33
CA HIS A 96 3.03 -4.40 -10.99
C HIS A 96 2.73 -5.77 -10.36
N GLY A 97 1.45 -6.20 -10.33
CA GLY A 97 1.07 -7.47 -9.74
C GLY A 97 1.68 -8.67 -10.47
N ASN A 98 1.83 -8.58 -11.80
CA ASN A 98 2.49 -9.61 -12.59
C ASN A 98 3.98 -9.71 -12.25
N GLU A 99 4.70 -8.59 -12.13
CA GLU A 99 6.12 -8.55 -11.75
C GLU A 99 6.34 -9.10 -10.34
N VAL A 100 5.53 -8.66 -9.38
CA VAL A 100 5.56 -9.16 -7.99
C VAL A 100 5.34 -10.67 -7.94
N ALA A 101 4.34 -11.18 -8.69
CA ALA A 101 4.06 -12.62 -8.74
C ALA A 101 5.21 -13.41 -9.37
N VAL A 102 5.87 -12.89 -10.42
CA VAL A 102 7.05 -13.54 -11.03
C VAL A 102 8.18 -13.65 -10.01
N ILE A 103 8.50 -12.57 -9.30
CA ILE A 103 9.57 -12.56 -8.29
C ILE A 103 9.25 -13.53 -7.16
N ALA A 104 8.02 -13.54 -6.65
CA ALA A 104 7.63 -14.37 -5.52
C ALA A 104 7.53 -15.86 -5.88
N CYS A 105 6.85 -16.19 -6.97
CA CYS A 105 6.44 -17.57 -7.28
C CYS A 105 6.46 -17.93 -8.78
N GLY A 106 7.10 -17.13 -9.63
CA GLY A 106 7.42 -17.51 -11.00
C GLY A 106 8.35 -18.73 -11.04
N ARG A 107 8.51 -19.35 -12.20
CA ARG A 107 9.52 -20.40 -12.39
C ARG A 107 10.95 -19.92 -12.14
N SER A 108 11.21 -18.65 -12.45
CA SER A 108 12.47 -17.96 -12.16
C SER A 108 12.46 -17.26 -10.79
N GLY A 109 11.36 -17.30 -10.06
CA GLY A 109 11.20 -16.67 -8.75
C GLY A 109 11.64 -17.53 -7.58
N VAL A 110 11.49 -16.98 -6.36
CA VAL A 110 11.98 -17.60 -5.11
C VAL A 110 11.26 -18.93 -4.82
N ALA A 111 9.92 -18.98 -4.97
CA ALA A 111 9.11 -20.16 -4.69
C ALA A 111 8.63 -20.83 -5.99
N SER A 112 9.59 -21.31 -6.80
CA SER A 112 9.39 -21.79 -8.16
C SER A 112 8.44 -23.00 -8.29
N ASP A 113 8.26 -23.80 -7.24
CA ASP A 113 7.39 -24.98 -7.20
C ASP A 113 6.12 -24.78 -6.35
N ALA A 114 5.88 -23.56 -5.86
CA ALA A 114 4.68 -23.27 -5.07
C ALA A 114 3.41 -23.33 -5.93
N ASP A 115 2.31 -23.73 -5.33
CA ASP A 115 0.96 -23.49 -5.84
C ASP A 115 0.59 -22.02 -5.67
N ILE A 116 -0.18 -21.42 -6.58
CA ILE A 116 -0.38 -19.97 -6.62
C ILE A 116 -1.86 -19.62 -6.39
N ILE A 117 -2.11 -18.61 -5.57
CA ILE A 117 -3.41 -17.93 -5.44
C ILE A 117 -3.25 -16.49 -5.90
N ILE A 118 -4.16 -16.00 -6.72
CA ILE A 118 -4.18 -14.60 -7.16
C ILE A 118 -5.46 -13.92 -6.71
N VAL A 119 -5.31 -12.75 -6.11
CA VAL A 119 -6.42 -11.82 -5.87
C VAL A 119 -6.11 -10.51 -6.59
N LYS A 120 -6.84 -10.25 -7.67
CA LYS A 120 -6.82 -8.93 -8.29
C LYS A 120 -7.65 -7.98 -7.46
N LEU A 121 -6.99 -7.01 -6.84
CA LEU A 121 -7.65 -5.94 -6.10
C LEU A 121 -8.49 -5.07 -7.04
N GLY A 122 -9.63 -4.65 -6.57
CA GLY A 122 -10.49 -3.76 -7.33
C GLY A 122 -11.81 -3.48 -6.66
N ASN A 123 -12.60 -2.64 -7.32
CA ASN A 123 -13.94 -2.30 -6.89
C ASN A 123 -14.88 -2.42 -8.09
N SER A 124 -15.93 -3.19 -7.98
CA SER A 124 -16.96 -3.35 -9.01
C SER A 124 -17.68 -2.03 -9.40
N GLY A 125 -17.46 -0.95 -8.63
CA GLY A 125 -17.99 0.38 -8.89
C GLY A 125 -17.09 1.29 -9.73
N GLY A 126 -15.92 0.82 -10.21
CA GLY A 126 -15.01 1.62 -11.04
C GLY A 126 -14.27 2.75 -10.33
N ASN A 127 -14.36 2.84 -9.00
CA ASN A 127 -13.59 3.81 -8.21
C ASN A 127 -12.12 3.38 -8.13
N ALA A 128 -11.22 4.33 -8.37
CA ALA A 128 -9.78 4.11 -8.41
C ALA A 128 -9.17 3.74 -7.04
N TYR A 129 -9.87 4.01 -5.93
CA TYR A 129 -9.33 3.78 -4.59
C TYR A 129 -9.67 2.38 -4.07
N ILE A 130 -8.64 1.62 -3.73
CA ILE A 130 -8.76 0.35 -3.02
C ILE A 130 -9.01 0.66 -1.54
N ARG A 131 -10.04 0.04 -0.97
CA ARG A 131 -10.34 0.16 0.46
C ARG A 131 -9.63 -0.96 1.23
N THR A 132 -9.20 -0.71 2.45
CA THR A 132 -8.63 -1.73 3.34
C THR A 132 -9.52 -2.96 3.48
N THR A 133 -10.86 -2.77 3.49
CA THR A 133 -11.83 -3.89 3.50
C THR A 133 -11.76 -4.80 2.28
N GLN A 134 -11.24 -4.33 1.15
CA GLN A 134 -11.04 -5.17 -0.04
C GLN A 134 -9.79 -6.02 0.11
N ILE A 135 -8.74 -5.47 0.71
CA ILE A 135 -7.52 -6.21 1.07
C ILE A 135 -7.86 -7.26 2.13
N MET A 136 -8.59 -6.90 3.20
CA MET A 136 -9.07 -7.85 4.21
C MET A 136 -9.85 -9.03 3.60
N LYS A 137 -10.77 -8.76 2.67
CA LYS A 137 -11.49 -9.80 1.93
C LYS A 137 -10.56 -10.67 1.08
N GLY A 138 -9.52 -10.06 0.51
CA GLY A 138 -8.47 -10.77 -0.23
C GLY A 138 -7.72 -11.75 0.65
N VAL A 139 -7.30 -11.30 1.85
CA VAL A 139 -6.64 -12.15 2.85
C VAL A 139 -7.55 -13.27 3.32
N ASP A 140 -8.79 -12.98 3.71
CA ASP A 140 -9.78 -13.99 4.10
C ASP A 140 -9.99 -15.04 3.00
N TYR A 141 -10.09 -14.59 1.74
CA TYR A 141 -10.19 -15.51 0.59
C TYR A 141 -8.97 -16.44 0.48
N CYS A 142 -7.75 -15.89 0.59
CA CYS A 142 -6.52 -16.68 0.52
C CYS A 142 -6.46 -17.73 1.65
N ILE A 143 -6.81 -17.35 2.88
CA ILE A 143 -6.83 -18.25 4.03
C ILE A 143 -7.88 -19.36 3.85
N ARG A 144 -9.10 -19.03 3.42
CA ARG A 144 -10.15 -20.03 3.14
C ARG A 144 -9.72 -21.03 2.07
N LYS A 145 -9.06 -20.56 1.02
CA LYS A 145 -8.52 -21.43 -0.02
C LYS A 145 -7.37 -22.29 0.49
N ALA A 146 -6.51 -21.76 1.33
CA ALA A 146 -5.44 -22.53 1.98
C ALA A 146 -6.01 -23.68 2.85
N ILE A 147 -7.07 -23.40 3.60
CA ILE A 147 -7.79 -24.44 4.37
C ILE A 147 -8.41 -25.49 3.43
N GLU A 148 -9.09 -25.04 2.36
CA GLU A 148 -9.71 -25.92 1.36
C GLU A 148 -8.68 -26.86 0.71
N TYR A 149 -7.50 -26.34 0.36
CA TYR A 149 -6.40 -27.12 -0.22
C TYR A 149 -5.54 -27.86 0.82
N SER A 150 -5.80 -27.65 2.11
CA SER A 150 -5.02 -28.23 3.23
C SER A 150 -3.52 -27.89 3.15
N GLN A 151 -3.17 -26.70 2.66
CA GLN A 151 -1.79 -26.21 2.51
C GLN A 151 -1.56 -24.96 3.35
N PRO A 152 -0.33 -24.72 3.87
CA PRO A 152 0.03 -23.41 4.42
C PRO A 152 0.11 -22.37 3.30
N VAL A 153 -0.08 -21.09 3.65
CA VAL A 153 -0.04 -20.00 2.68
C VAL A 153 0.89 -18.87 3.11
N ALA A 154 1.70 -18.39 2.18
CA ALA A 154 2.41 -17.13 2.27
C ALA A 154 1.66 -16.10 1.41
N VAL A 155 1.19 -15.02 2.03
CA VAL A 155 0.44 -13.96 1.36
C VAL A 155 1.34 -12.75 1.16
N ASN A 156 1.49 -12.29 -0.07
CA ASN A 156 2.15 -11.05 -0.41
C ASN A 156 1.13 -9.94 -0.66
N ILE A 157 1.34 -8.79 -0.01
CA ILE A 157 0.55 -7.58 -0.19
C ILE A 157 1.53 -6.44 -0.49
N SER A 158 1.73 -6.13 -1.78
CA SER A 158 2.56 -5.01 -2.21
C SER A 158 1.67 -3.77 -2.45
N TYR A 159 0.86 -3.46 -1.46
CA TYR A 159 -0.07 -2.34 -1.47
C TYR A 159 -0.09 -1.67 -0.09
N GLY A 160 -0.21 -0.35 -0.08
CA GLY A 160 -0.31 0.42 1.14
C GLY A 160 -0.46 1.91 0.84
N GLY A 161 -0.31 2.75 1.84
CA GLY A 161 -0.46 4.19 1.73
C GLY A 161 0.32 4.94 2.80
N THR A 162 0.13 6.25 2.83
CA THR A 162 0.66 7.14 3.87
C THR A 162 -0.43 7.48 4.91
N TYR A 163 -1.61 6.84 4.81
CA TYR A 163 -2.74 7.10 5.69
C TYR A 163 -2.78 6.11 6.85
N GLY A 164 -2.93 6.64 8.06
CA GLY A 164 -2.98 5.85 9.28
C GLY A 164 -2.01 6.33 10.34
N ASN A 165 -2.02 5.69 11.50
CA ASN A 165 -1.16 6.06 12.63
C ASN A 165 0.23 5.41 12.59
N HIS A 166 0.46 4.43 11.72
CA HIS A 166 1.71 3.68 11.54
C HIS A 166 2.24 3.01 12.83
N GLU A 167 1.33 2.64 13.73
CA GLU A 167 1.65 2.03 15.04
C GLU A 167 1.22 0.55 15.15
N GLY A 168 0.74 -0.06 14.06
CA GLY A 168 0.24 -1.44 14.09
C GLY A 168 -1.08 -1.61 14.85
N SER A 169 -1.82 -0.53 15.09
CA SER A 169 -3.00 -0.53 15.96
C SER A 169 -4.33 -0.27 15.24
N SER A 170 -4.32 -0.14 13.92
CA SER A 170 -5.55 -0.03 13.14
C SER A 170 -6.34 -1.35 13.15
N ILE A 171 -7.64 -1.28 12.88
CA ILE A 171 -8.48 -2.50 12.77
C ILE A 171 -7.93 -3.44 11.69
N PHE A 172 -7.35 -2.91 10.64
CA PHE A 172 -6.76 -3.70 9.57
C PHE A 172 -5.48 -4.43 10.03
N GLU A 173 -4.58 -3.73 10.69
CA GLU A 173 -3.34 -4.30 11.23
C GLU A 173 -3.64 -5.37 12.30
N MET A 174 -4.58 -5.10 13.21
CA MET A 174 -5.06 -6.09 14.19
C MET A 174 -5.67 -7.33 13.51
N PHE A 175 -6.40 -7.15 12.40
CA PHE A 175 -6.92 -8.28 11.62
C PHE A 175 -5.80 -9.13 11.02
N ILE A 176 -4.73 -8.51 10.49
CA ILE A 176 -3.56 -9.21 9.96
C ILE A 176 -2.87 -10.03 11.05
N ASP A 177 -2.65 -9.45 12.23
CA ASP A 177 -2.04 -10.12 13.37
C ASP A 177 -2.90 -11.31 13.84
N ASP A 178 -4.22 -11.16 13.90
CA ASP A 178 -5.14 -12.23 14.25
C ASP A 178 -5.12 -13.37 13.22
N CYS A 179 -5.06 -13.03 11.93
CA CYS A 179 -4.89 -14.02 10.87
C CYS A 179 -3.59 -14.81 11.02
N CYS A 180 -2.47 -14.15 11.24
CA CYS A 180 -1.17 -14.80 11.40
C CYS A 180 -1.07 -15.65 12.67
N SER A 181 -1.74 -15.25 13.75
CA SER A 181 -1.74 -16.00 15.01
C SER A 181 -2.69 -17.21 15.00
N THR A 182 -3.76 -17.17 14.21
CA THR A 182 -4.82 -18.19 14.19
C THR A 182 -4.61 -19.23 13.13
N TYR A 183 -4.09 -18.86 11.95
CA TYR A 183 -3.98 -19.72 10.78
C TYR A 183 -2.54 -20.06 10.43
N ARG A 184 -2.35 -21.11 9.63
CA ARG A 184 -1.03 -21.47 9.09
C ARG A 184 -0.69 -20.58 7.90
N CYS A 185 -0.56 -19.29 8.16
CA CYS A 185 -0.21 -18.29 7.16
C CYS A 185 0.93 -17.38 7.63
N SER A 186 1.67 -16.85 6.66
CA SER A 186 2.58 -15.74 6.83
C SER A 186 2.14 -14.64 5.89
N ILE A 187 2.01 -13.41 6.38
CA ILE A 187 1.60 -12.27 5.57
C ILE A 187 2.78 -11.31 5.48
N CYS A 188 3.25 -11.07 4.25
CA CYS A 188 4.34 -10.16 3.93
C CYS A 188 3.76 -8.89 3.31
N ILE A 189 4.07 -7.75 3.90
CA ILE A 189 3.54 -6.45 3.50
C ILE A 189 4.70 -5.57 3.08
N GLY A 190 4.56 -4.91 1.92
CA GLY A 190 5.53 -3.95 1.43
C GLY A 190 5.53 -2.70 2.31
N VAL A 191 6.72 -2.25 2.71
CA VAL A 191 6.90 -1.03 3.53
C VAL A 191 6.88 0.26 2.71
N GLY A 192 6.60 0.18 1.40
CA GLY A 192 6.48 1.30 0.48
C GLY A 192 7.80 1.87 -0.03
N ASN A 193 7.68 2.92 -0.84
CA ASN A 193 8.79 3.55 -1.56
C ASN A 193 9.00 5.03 -1.15
N GLU A 194 8.44 5.45 0.00
CA GLU A 194 8.36 6.84 0.42
C GLU A 194 9.59 7.29 1.26
N GLY A 195 10.57 6.41 1.51
CA GLY A 195 11.71 6.67 2.40
C GLY A 195 12.56 7.89 2.03
N GLU A 196 12.65 8.23 0.74
CA GLU A 196 13.29 9.47 0.25
C GLU A 196 12.29 10.59 -0.02
N GLY A 197 10.99 10.32 0.16
CA GLY A 197 9.92 11.29 0.04
C GLY A 197 9.95 12.31 1.18
N ARG A 198 9.47 13.52 0.92
CA ARG A 198 9.31 14.57 1.93
C ARG A 198 7.88 14.59 2.47
N THR A 199 7.27 13.40 2.61
CA THR A 199 5.85 13.22 2.93
C THR A 199 5.59 12.94 4.41
N HIS A 200 6.63 12.75 5.22
CA HIS A 200 6.50 12.51 6.65
C HIS A 200 7.34 13.49 7.48
N TYR A 201 6.76 13.90 8.61
CA TYR A 201 7.44 14.66 9.67
C TYR A 201 7.01 14.15 11.03
N SER A 202 7.98 13.95 11.92
CA SER A 202 7.76 13.68 13.34
C SER A 202 8.30 14.81 14.22
N GLY A 203 7.60 15.11 15.29
CA GLY A 203 7.98 16.21 16.19
C GLY A 203 7.61 15.95 17.63
N GLN A 204 8.09 16.86 18.51
CA GLN A 204 7.85 16.80 19.95
C GLN A 204 7.25 18.13 20.44
N LEU A 205 6.03 18.08 20.93
CA LEU A 205 5.37 19.20 21.60
C LEU A 205 5.90 19.35 23.03
N VAL A 206 6.03 20.58 23.48
CA VAL A 206 6.39 20.93 24.87
C VAL A 206 5.38 21.93 25.40
N SER A 207 4.84 21.67 26.59
CA SER A 207 3.84 22.54 27.23
C SER A 207 4.29 24.02 27.26
N GLY A 208 3.43 24.91 26.81
CA GLY A 208 3.67 26.35 26.76
C GLY A 208 4.51 26.82 25.57
N ASN A 209 5.01 25.94 24.73
CA ASN A 209 5.82 26.29 23.57
C ASN A 209 5.01 26.36 22.27
N VAL A 210 5.58 27.04 21.30
CA VAL A 210 5.13 27.06 19.91
C VAL A 210 6.15 26.29 19.06
N LEU A 211 5.64 25.42 18.18
CA LEU A 211 6.44 24.72 17.19
C LEU A 211 5.88 25.04 15.80
N ASP A 212 6.73 25.41 14.90
CA ASP A 212 6.41 25.67 13.49
C ASP A 212 7.12 24.65 12.59
N GLU A 213 6.38 24.05 11.69
CA GLU A 213 6.91 23.18 10.63
C GLU A 213 6.53 23.73 9.27
N GLU A 214 7.49 23.74 8.36
CA GLU A 214 7.36 24.32 7.04
C GLU A 214 7.00 23.25 6.00
N LEU A 215 5.91 23.48 5.28
CA LEU A 215 5.41 22.65 4.18
C LEU A 215 5.55 23.44 2.87
N ALA A 216 6.42 22.98 1.98
CA ALA A 216 6.44 23.49 0.61
C ALA A 216 5.26 22.92 -0.17
N ILE A 217 4.47 23.77 -0.81
CA ILE A 217 3.46 23.37 -1.80
C ILE A 217 3.94 23.88 -3.16
N GLY A 218 4.21 22.93 -4.07
CA GLY A 218 4.67 23.23 -5.43
C GLY A 218 3.57 23.80 -6.30
N ASP A 219 3.95 24.26 -7.50
CA ASP A 219 2.99 24.72 -8.50
C ASP A 219 2.12 23.54 -9.00
N TYR A 220 0.90 23.88 -9.41
CA TYR A 220 -0.05 22.94 -10.02
C TYR A 220 -0.63 21.87 -9.09
N GLU A 221 -0.59 22.05 -7.77
CA GLU A 221 -1.30 21.17 -6.84
C GLU A 221 -2.81 21.50 -6.85
N PRO A 222 -3.68 20.60 -7.29
CA PRO A 222 -5.13 20.83 -7.25
C PRO A 222 -5.70 20.63 -5.85
N GLN A 223 -5.08 19.74 -5.08
CA GLN A 223 -5.44 19.41 -3.70
C GLN A 223 -4.27 18.80 -2.94
N ILE A 224 -4.26 18.96 -1.63
CA ILE A 224 -3.35 18.27 -0.72
C ILE A 224 -4.10 17.97 0.58
N SER A 225 -3.76 16.84 1.21
CA SER A 225 -4.22 16.54 2.56
C SER A 225 -3.03 16.41 3.51
N ILE A 226 -3.28 16.73 4.77
CA ILE A 226 -2.33 16.59 5.87
C ILE A 226 -3.02 15.75 6.93
N GLN A 227 -2.41 14.65 7.33
CA GLN A 227 -2.81 13.89 8.50
C GLN A 227 -1.85 14.19 9.64
N ILE A 228 -2.37 14.49 10.80
CA ILE A 228 -1.60 14.74 12.02
C ILE A 228 -2.10 13.75 13.07
N TRP A 229 -1.19 12.95 13.60
CA TRP A 229 -1.48 11.97 14.64
C TRP A 229 -0.71 12.30 15.90
N LYS A 230 -1.41 12.46 17.01
CA LYS A 230 -0.85 12.76 18.34
C LYS A 230 -1.65 12.06 19.43
N ARG A 231 -1.16 12.06 20.66
CA ARG A 231 -1.97 11.60 21.80
C ARG A 231 -3.14 12.56 22.01
N ALA A 232 -4.34 12.03 22.26
CA ALA A 232 -5.53 12.83 22.51
C ALA A 232 -5.43 13.70 23.77
N MET A 233 -4.58 13.30 24.72
CA MET A 233 -4.34 14.03 25.97
C MET A 233 -3.46 15.26 25.78
N ASP A 234 -2.68 15.31 24.72
CA ASP A 234 -1.81 16.45 24.39
C ASP A 234 -2.64 17.55 23.73
N ASN A 235 -2.83 18.63 24.46
CA ASN A 235 -3.66 19.75 24.01
C ASN A 235 -2.82 20.78 23.26
N ALA A 236 -3.04 20.87 21.97
CA ALA A 236 -2.41 21.86 21.09
C ALA A 236 -3.45 22.46 20.13
N ARG A 237 -3.40 23.75 19.97
CA ARG A 237 -4.07 24.46 18.89
C ARG A 237 -3.17 24.38 17.65
N ILE A 238 -3.75 24.01 16.51
CA ILE A 238 -3.02 23.82 15.26
C ILE A 238 -3.57 24.77 14.22
N GLU A 239 -2.66 25.54 13.60
CA GLU A 239 -2.98 26.52 12.57
C GLU A 239 -2.19 26.21 11.30
N LEU A 240 -2.81 26.40 10.15
CA LEU A 240 -2.15 26.56 8.85
C LEU A 240 -1.95 28.03 8.58
N ILE A 241 -0.76 28.42 8.17
CA ILE A 241 -0.43 29.79 7.79
C ILE A 241 -0.04 29.76 6.31
N ALA A 242 -0.85 30.41 5.49
CA ALA A 242 -0.61 30.47 4.05
C ALA A 242 0.60 31.37 3.71
N PRO A 243 1.26 31.17 2.55
CA PRO A 243 2.37 32.06 2.11
C PRO A 243 1.98 33.54 2.03
N THR A 244 0.69 33.81 1.93
CA THR A 244 0.11 35.16 1.90
C THR A 244 -0.20 35.74 3.29
N GLY A 245 0.09 34.97 4.36
CA GLY A 245 -0.02 35.38 5.75
C GLY A 245 -1.37 35.11 6.43
N GLU A 246 -2.36 34.56 5.72
CA GLU A 246 -3.63 34.18 6.34
C GLU A 246 -3.41 33.00 7.30
N ARG A 247 -3.99 33.10 8.51
CA ARG A 247 -3.94 32.08 9.56
C ARG A 247 -5.29 31.38 9.70
N LEU A 248 -5.25 30.07 9.70
CA LEU A 248 -6.42 29.20 9.68
C LEU A 248 -6.30 28.15 10.76
N VAL A 249 -7.16 28.20 11.75
CA VAL A 249 -7.23 27.16 12.79
C VAL A 249 -7.79 25.89 12.16
N ILE A 250 -6.99 24.81 12.13
CA ILE A 250 -7.42 23.50 11.61
C ILE A 250 -7.78 22.53 12.73
N SER A 251 -7.28 22.76 13.94
CA SER A 251 -7.68 22.01 15.13
C SER A 251 -7.50 22.85 16.40
N GLU A 252 -8.50 22.78 17.25
CA GLU A 252 -8.41 23.19 18.65
C GLU A 252 -9.38 22.35 19.48
N ARG A 253 -9.22 22.37 20.81
CA ARG A 253 -10.00 21.54 21.73
C ARG A 253 -11.52 21.72 21.51
N ASN A 254 -12.22 20.61 21.31
CA ASN A 254 -13.66 20.54 21.04
C ASN A 254 -14.11 21.15 19.68
N ALA A 255 -13.20 21.43 18.78
CA ALA A 255 -13.58 21.83 17.42
C ALA A 255 -14.24 20.63 16.69
N GLY A 256 -15.38 20.91 16.08
CA GLY A 256 -16.02 19.97 15.14
C GLY A 256 -15.32 19.97 13.78
N VAL A 257 -16.11 19.85 12.71
CA VAL A 257 -15.59 20.10 11.35
C VAL A 257 -15.37 21.60 11.16
N VAL A 258 -14.14 21.95 10.78
CA VAL A 258 -13.76 23.35 10.53
C VAL A 258 -13.69 23.59 9.03
N HIS A 259 -14.24 24.70 8.59
CA HIS A 259 -14.27 25.12 7.20
C HIS A 259 -13.70 26.53 7.04
N HIS A 260 -12.74 26.68 6.13
CA HIS A 260 -12.23 27.98 5.70
C HIS A 260 -12.30 28.12 4.18
N ASN A 261 -12.55 29.30 3.73
CA ASN A 261 -12.45 29.67 2.32
C ASN A 261 -11.47 30.83 2.20
N ILE A 262 -10.45 30.65 1.39
CA ILE A 262 -9.44 31.67 1.09
C ILE A 262 -9.24 31.75 -0.40
N LYS A 263 -9.51 32.93 -1.00
CA LYS A 263 -9.32 33.12 -2.44
C LYS A 263 -10.01 32.01 -3.24
N ASN A 264 -9.23 31.22 -3.96
CA ASN A 264 -9.67 30.09 -4.77
C ASN A 264 -9.48 28.73 -4.05
N MET A 265 -9.37 28.70 -2.74
CA MET A 265 -9.16 27.47 -1.97
C MET A 265 -10.24 27.29 -0.90
N ARG A 266 -10.59 26.05 -0.67
CA ARG A 266 -11.39 25.59 0.45
C ARG A 266 -10.54 24.67 1.32
N ILE A 267 -10.46 24.96 2.61
CA ILE A 267 -9.79 24.12 3.59
C ILE A 267 -10.88 23.51 4.49
N VAL A 268 -10.81 22.20 4.66
CA VAL A 268 -11.71 21.45 5.55
C VAL A 268 -10.84 20.62 6.46
N SER A 269 -11.07 20.71 7.77
CA SER A 269 -10.40 19.86 8.73
C SER A 269 -11.35 19.26 9.73
N LYS A 270 -10.97 18.12 10.29
CA LYS A 270 -11.70 17.43 11.32
C LYS A 270 -10.74 16.64 12.22
N ALA A 271 -10.97 16.71 13.52
CA ALA A 271 -10.31 15.85 14.48
C ALA A 271 -11.18 14.60 14.75
N TYR A 272 -10.52 13.44 14.82
CA TYR A 272 -11.11 12.14 15.11
C TYR A 272 -10.39 11.51 16.31
N GLY A 273 -11.13 10.96 17.25
CA GLY A 273 -10.61 10.24 18.39
C GLY A 273 -10.73 11.00 19.72
N PRO A 274 -10.29 10.39 20.82
CA PRO A 274 -9.93 8.98 20.92
C PRO A 274 -11.12 8.05 20.71
N GLY A 275 -10.84 6.83 20.25
CA GLY A 275 -11.84 5.77 20.09
C GLY A 275 -11.65 4.65 21.12
N PRO A 276 -12.55 3.64 21.13
CA PRO A 276 -12.45 2.53 22.11
C PRO A 276 -11.21 1.65 21.91
N PHE A 277 -10.59 1.70 20.74
CA PHE A 277 -9.42 0.88 20.38
C PHE A 277 -8.15 1.71 20.16
N TYR A 278 -8.23 3.04 20.22
CA TYR A 278 -7.12 3.94 19.94
C TYR A 278 -7.15 5.16 20.85
N MET A 279 -6.03 5.42 21.55
CA MET A 279 -5.88 6.54 22.48
C MET A 279 -5.34 7.81 21.83
N GLY A 280 -5.08 7.76 20.54
CA GLY A 280 -4.62 8.89 19.75
C GLY A 280 -5.76 9.74 19.20
N GLU A 281 -5.38 10.86 18.63
CA GLU A 281 -6.24 11.77 17.88
C GLU A 281 -5.65 11.97 16.50
N GLU A 282 -6.46 11.75 15.48
CA GLU A 282 -6.17 12.13 14.10
C GLU A 282 -6.75 13.50 13.81
N ILE A 283 -5.97 14.41 13.29
CA ILE A 283 -6.44 15.64 12.66
C ILE A 283 -6.20 15.50 11.15
N TYR A 284 -7.28 15.42 10.40
CA TYR A 284 -7.23 15.39 8.94
C TYR A 284 -7.59 16.77 8.41
N ALA A 285 -6.71 17.37 7.61
CA ALA A 285 -6.95 18.64 6.94
C ALA A 285 -6.76 18.47 5.44
N ALA A 286 -7.75 18.91 4.65
CA ALA A 286 -7.68 18.94 3.20
C ALA A 286 -7.73 20.37 2.69
N ILE A 287 -6.80 20.74 1.83
CA ILE A 287 -6.76 21.97 1.07
C ILE A 287 -7.10 21.63 -0.37
N VAL A 288 -8.18 22.20 -0.89
CA VAL A 288 -8.68 21.92 -2.24
C VAL A 288 -8.85 23.24 -3.00
N ALA A 289 -8.26 23.33 -4.19
CA ALA A 289 -8.50 24.44 -5.08
C ALA A 289 -9.93 24.38 -5.61
N THR A 290 -10.68 25.49 -5.51
CA THR A 290 -12.03 25.62 -6.08
C THR A 290 -11.98 26.08 -7.54
N SER A 291 -10.84 26.64 -7.95
CA SER A 291 -10.49 26.96 -9.34
C SER A 291 -8.96 27.03 -9.46
N GLY A 292 -8.41 26.53 -10.56
CA GLY A 292 -6.96 26.48 -10.77
C GLY A 292 -6.26 25.57 -9.78
N TYR A 293 -5.29 26.10 -9.04
CA TYR A 293 -4.41 25.32 -8.14
C TYR A 293 -4.31 25.99 -6.78
N ILE A 294 -3.82 25.24 -5.78
CA ILE A 294 -3.51 25.76 -4.45
C ILE A 294 -2.42 26.82 -4.57
N THR A 295 -2.45 27.83 -3.70
CA THR A 295 -1.38 28.83 -3.64
C THR A 295 -0.06 28.14 -3.32
N SER A 296 0.88 28.17 -4.27
CA SER A 296 2.22 27.61 -4.10
C SER A 296 3.09 28.46 -3.17
N GLY A 297 4.11 27.87 -2.58
CA GLY A 297 5.03 28.51 -1.66
C GLY A 297 5.16 27.76 -0.34
N ILE A 298 5.73 28.42 0.66
CA ILE A 298 5.93 27.83 1.99
C ILE A 298 4.70 28.14 2.85
N TRP A 299 4.11 27.09 3.34
CA TRP A 299 3.05 27.11 4.34
C TRP A 299 3.62 26.70 5.69
N ASP A 300 3.25 27.39 6.78
CA ASP A 300 3.61 26.97 8.12
C ASP A 300 2.48 26.18 8.76
N ILE A 301 2.82 25.08 9.43
CA ILE A 301 1.96 24.34 10.32
C ILE A 301 2.38 24.67 11.74
N ARG A 302 1.58 25.48 12.42
CA ARG A 302 1.90 26.00 13.76
C ARG A 302 1.16 25.24 14.83
N PHE A 303 1.90 24.69 15.78
CA PHE A 303 1.38 24.08 16.99
C PHE A 303 1.60 25.03 18.18
N THR A 304 0.53 25.43 18.85
CA THR A 304 0.59 26.14 20.13
C THR A 304 0.18 25.17 21.22
N ALA A 305 1.17 24.61 21.91
CA ALA A 305 0.97 23.55 22.90
C ALA A 305 0.58 24.14 24.25
N ALA A 306 -0.56 23.71 24.82
CA ALA A 306 -1.03 24.15 26.12
C ALA A 306 -0.60 23.18 27.23
N ASN A 307 -1.19 21.98 27.26
CA ASN A 307 -0.87 20.92 28.21
C ASN A 307 -0.44 19.68 27.45
N VAL A 308 0.77 19.22 27.67
CA VAL A 308 1.39 18.09 26.96
C VAL A 308 1.84 17.07 27.99
N LEU A 309 1.51 15.80 27.77
CA LEU A 309 1.92 14.67 28.59
C LEU A 309 2.99 13.83 27.92
N ASP A 310 2.79 13.49 26.64
CA ASP A 310 3.73 12.75 25.80
C ASP A 310 4.42 13.70 24.82
N GLY A 311 3.64 14.38 24.01
CA GLY A 311 4.07 15.40 23.06
C GLY A 311 4.51 14.86 21.70
N PHE A 312 4.77 13.57 21.57
CA PHE A 312 5.16 13.00 20.28
C PHE A 312 4.00 13.06 19.30
N PHE A 313 4.28 13.50 18.06
CA PHE A 313 3.32 13.52 16.98
C PHE A 313 3.97 13.23 15.64
N ASN A 314 3.16 12.76 14.72
CA ASN A 314 3.52 12.53 13.33
C ASN A 314 2.59 13.28 12.40
N MET A 315 3.11 13.66 11.23
CA MET A 315 2.34 14.23 10.13
C MET A 315 2.66 13.50 8.83
N TRP A 316 1.64 13.20 8.05
CA TRP A 316 1.80 12.60 6.72
C TRP A 316 1.06 13.41 5.65
N LEU A 317 1.68 13.46 4.49
CA LEU A 317 1.10 13.92 3.24
C LEU A 317 0.66 12.72 2.40
N PRO A 318 -0.09 12.91 1.30
CA PRO A 318 -0.34 11.86 0.32
C PRO A 318 0.98 11.28 -0.23
N PRO A 319 0.93 10.06 -0.84
CA PRO A 319 2.10 9.46 -1.46
C PRO A 319 2.76 10.39 -2.49
N VAL A 320 4.08 10.37 -2.55
CA VAL A 320 4.90 11.24 -3.43
C VAL A 320 4.50 11.15 -4.89
N SER A 321 4.02 9.98 -5.32
CA SER A 321 3.53 9.76 -6.69
C SER A 321 2.28 10.59 -7.05
N THR A 322 1.59 11.14 -6.05
CA THR A 322 0.38 11.96 -6.23
C THR A 322 0.64 13.45 -6.06
N LEU A 323 1.86 13.84 -5.71
CA LEU A 323 2.28 15.21 -5.45
C LEU A 323 3.27 15.70 -6.51
N SER A 324 3.37 17.01 -6.65
CA SER A 324 4.46 17.60 -7.42
C SER A 324 5.80 17.38 -6.71
N SER A 325 6.89 17.27 -7.47
CA SER A 325 8.23 17.05 -6.91
C SER A 325 8.71 18.19 -5.98
N ALA A 326 8.08 19.35 -6.05
CA ALA A 326 8.36 20.50 -5.19
C ALA A 326 7.58 20.45 -3.87
N THR A 327 6.53 19.61 -3.76
CA THR A 327 5.68 19.52 -2.57
C THR A 327 6.29 18.58 -1.53
N GLY A 328 6.29 19.00 -0.26
CA GLY A 328 6.75 18.19 0.87
C GLY A 328 7.25 19.03 2.04
N PHE A 329 7.44 18.38 3.19
CA PHE A 329 8.04 19.01 4.36
C PHE A 329 9.47 19.47 4.06
N LEU A 330 9.89 20.62 4.60
CA LEU A 330 11.26 21.11 4.43
C LEU A 330 12.26 20.38 5.34
N ARG A 331 11.77 19.82 6.44
CA ARG A 331 12.57 19.04 7.40
C ARG A 331 11.93 17.65 7.60
N PRO A 332 11.85 16.81 6.55
CA PRO A 332 11.18 15.53 6.63
C PRO A 332 11.89 14.56 7.57
N SER A 333 11.11 13.67 8.18
CA SER A 333 11.62 12.55 8.96
C SER A 333 11.57 11.28 8.07
N PRO A 334 12.68 10.52 7.95
CA PRO A 334 12.76 9.40 7.01
C PRO A 334 12.08 8.11 7.49
N GLU A 335 11.79 8.00 8.79
CA GLU A 335 11.13 6.85 9.41
C GLU A 335 9.60 6.93 9.31
N TYR A 336 8.92 5.80 9.45
CA TYR A 336 7.45 5.68 9.49
C TYR A 336 6.72 6.28 8.29
N THR A 337 7.32 6.21 7.11
CA THR A 337 6.82 6.90 5.92
C THR A 337 5.63 6.21 5.24
N PHE A 338 5.37 4.95 5.55
CA PHE A 338 4.36 4.15 4.86
C PHE A 338 3.65 3.18 5.82
N THR A 339 2.39 2.89 5.55
CA THR A 339 1.57 1.90 6.26
C THR A 339 0.61 1.20 5.30
N ILE A 340 -0.14 0.24 5.81
CA ILE A 340 -1.09 -0.53 5.03
C ILE A 340 -2.55 -0.24 5.42
#